data_6900eebfdd93c7ad4030615a2f4e29b5
#
_entry.id   6900eebfdd93c7ad4030615a2f4e29b5
#
_cell.length_a   1.000
_cell.length_b   1.000
_cell.length_c   1.000
_cell.angle_alpha   90.00
_cell.angle_beta   90.00
_cell.angle_gamma   90.00
#
_symmetry.space_group_name_H-M   'P 1'
#
loop_
_entity.id
_entity.type
_entity.pdbx_description
1 polymer ?
#
loop_
_entity_poly.entity_id
_entity_poly.type
_entity_poly.pdbx_seq_one_letter_code
_entity_poly.pdbx_strand_id
1 'polypeptide(L)'
;SVTLLEGRSLFMDTLLGVAGHSSIAAGLVIVSFISGVRIDLMAYLIGDILAVSKLDLLMIWVGVGVIFSLIIWRWSPLLLVTLSEDLASANGFNPKKENFIITISLAIVVAVGIKVVGVLLIIALLIIPAASARFITLTPESMGFVASIIGILSSILGLYAAYFFDTPTGPSIVCV
;
A
#
# COMPACT_ATOMS: atom_id res chain seq x y z
N SER A 1 -4.56 27.72 19.01
CA SER A 1 -4.79 26.34 19.55
C SER A 1 -4.81 25.28 18.44
N VAL A 2 -5.28 25.57 17.24
CA VAL A 2 -5.36 24.62 16.11
C VAL A 2 -3.97 24.27 15.58
N THR A 3 -3.08 25.22 15.47
CA THR A 3 -1.69 25.04 14.98
C THR A 3 -0.84 24.12 15.87
N LEU A 4 -1.14 24.03 17.17
CA LEU A 4 -0.43 23.12 18.08
C LEU A 4 -0.89 21.66 17.94
N LEU A 5 -2.12 21.44 17.50
CA LEU A 5 -2.66 20.09 17.23
C LEU A 5 -2.16 19.55 15.88
N GLU A 6 -2.05 20.41 14.86
CA GLU A 6 -1.46 20.03 13.56
C GLU A 6 0.03 19.68 13.70
N GLY A 7 0.79 20.43 14.49
CA GLY A 7 2.20 20.11 14.75
C GLY A 7 2.39 18.76 15.46
N ARG A 8 1.40 18.32 16.25
CA ARG A 8 1.49 17.07 17.00
C ARG A 8 1.17 15.83 16.11
N SER A 9 0.28 15.96 15.15
CA SER A 9 -0.01 14.90 14.18
C SER A 9 1.17 14.69 13.22
N LEU A 10 1.74 15.77 12.66
CA LEU A 10 2.94 15.70 11.82
C LEU A 10 4.15 15.10 12.55
N PHE A 11 4.29 15.40 13.85
CA PHE A 11 5.36 14.82 14.67
C PHE A 11 5.17 13.32 14.88
N MET A 12 3.93 12.85 15.08
CA MET A 12 3.63 11.42 15.24
C MET A 12 3.85 10.65 13.93
N ASP A 13 3.44 11.18 12.80
CA ASP A 13 3.66 10.54 11.48
C ASP A 13 5.15 10.44 11.15
N THR A 14 5.92 11.49 11.43
CA THR A 14 7.38 11.47 11.27
C THR A 14 8.03 10.44 12.19
N LEU A 15 7.59 10.37 13.42
CA LEU A 15 8.12 9.45 14.44
C LEU A 15 7.82 7.99 14.07
N LEU A 16 6.61 7.71 13.57
CA LEU A 16 6.24 6.40 13.03
C LEU A 16 7.07 6.04 11.79
N GLY A 17 7.30 6.98 10.89
CA GLY A 17 8.15 6.79 9.71
C GLY A 17 9.60 6.45 10.09
N VAL A 18 10.19 7.22 11.00
CA VAL A 18 11.55 6.97 11.51
C VAL A 18 11.63 5.63 12.24
N ALA A 19 10.67 5.32 13.12
CA ALA A 19 10.63 4.06 13.84
C ALA A 19 10.51 2.86 12.90
N GLY A 20 9.65 2.97 11.87
CA GLY A 20 9.47 1.94 10.85
C GLY A 20 10.77 1.64 10.08
N HIS A 21 11.40 2.68 9.54
CA HIS A 21 12.65 2.53 8.79
C HIS A 21 13.80 2.05 9.67
N SER A 22 13.89 2.54 10.92
CA SER A 22 14.89 2.09 11.89
C SER A 22 14.71 0.61 12.26
N SER A 23 13.47 0.16 12.41
CA SER A 23 13.18 -1.26 12.70
C SER A 23 13.58 -2.17 11.56
N ILE A 24 13.31 -1.76 10.31
CA ILE A 24 13.73 -2.50 9.11
C ILE A 24 15.26 -2.56 9.05
N ALA A 25 15.94 -1.42 9.21
CA ALA A 25 17.40 -1.36 9.18
C ALA A 25 18.03 -2.23 10.27
N ALA A 26 17.51 -2.18 11.50
CA ALA A 26 17.97 -3.01 12.59
C ALA A 26 17.74 -4.50 12.31
N GLY A 27 16.58 -4.86 11.76
CA GLY A 27 16.26 -6.24 11.35
C GLY A 27 17.24 -6.77 10.30
N LEU A 28 17.56 -5.96 9.28
CA LEU A 28 18.52 -6.32 8.24
C LEU A 28 19.95 -6.53 8.80
N VAL A 29 20.37 -5.67 9.73
CA VAL A 29 21.67 -5.82 10.40
C VAL A 29 21.70 -7.10 11.21
N ILE A 30 20.67 -7.41 12.00
CA ILE A 30 20.61 -8.63 12.81
C ILE A 30 20.65 -9.89 11.92
N VAL A 31 19.91 -9.90 10.82
CA VAL A 31 19.88 -11.03 9.88
C VAL A 31 21.24 -11.21 9.20
N SER A 32 21.98 -10.14 8.94
CA SER A 32 23.32 -10.23 8.33
C SER A 32 24.36 -10.91 9.21
N PHE A 33 24.13 -10.97 10.54
CA PHE A 33 25.01 -11.70 11.49
C PHE A 33 24.72 -13.20 11.59
N ILE A 34 23.60 -13.67 11.02
CA ILE A 34 23.24 -15.08 11.05
C ILE A 34 23.94 -15.81 9.91
N SER A 35 25.06 -16.45 10.21
CA SER A 35 25.79 -17.26 9.23
C SER A 35 24.97 -18.50 8.85
N GLY A 36 24.67 -18.62 7.55
CA GLY A 36 23.95 -19.78 6.97
C GLY A 36 22.58 -19.45 6.38
N VAL A 37 22.01 -18.29 6.65
CA VAL A 37 20.79 -17.79 6.02
C VAL A 37 21.18 -16.79 4.93
N ARG A 38 21.42 -17.28 3.71
CA ARG A 38 21.49 -16.41 2.54
C ARG A 38 20.06 -16.01 2.15
N ILE A 39 19.46 -15.12 2.93
CA ILE A 39 18.25 -14.43 2.49
C ILE A 39 18.72 -13.46 1.41
N ASP A 40 18.28 -13.66 0.21
CA ASP A 40 18.50 -12.69 -0.85
C ASP A 40 17.64 -11.45 -0.51
N LEU A 41 18.23 -10.54 0.29
CA LEU A 41 17.57 -9.33 0.76
C LEU A 41 17.12 -8.45 -0.41
N MET A 42 17.85 -8.53 -1.54
CA MET A 42 17.48 -7.86 -2.77
C MET A 42 16.17 -8.43 -3.34
N ALA A 43 16.02 -9.75 -3.36
CA ALA A 43 14.77 -10.39 -3.82
C ALA A 43 13.58 -10.01 -2.93
N TYR A 44 13.78 -9.85 -1.61
CA TYR A 44 12.71 -9.47 -0.69
C TYR A 44 12.31 -7.99 -0.80
N LEU A 45 13.28 -7.08 -1.02
CA LEU A 45 13.03 -5.65 -1.16
C LEU A 45 12.47 -5.27 -2.53
N ILE A 46 13.00 -5.90 -3.57
CA ILE A 46 12.64 -5.60 -4.97
C ILE A 46 11.48 -6.50 -5.43
N GLY A 47 11.29 -7.64 -4.76
CA GLY A 47 10.36 -8.70 -5.17
C GLY A 47 10.89 -9.50 -6.36
N ASP A 48 10.42 -10.72 -6.50
CA ASP A 48 10.67 -11.54 -7.68
C ASP A 48 9.32 -11.88 -8.34
N ILE A 49 8.89 -10.98 -9.21
CA ILE A 49 7.62 -11.12 -9.95
C ILE A 49 7.62 -12.37 -10.83
N LEU A 50 8.80 -12.87 -11.21
CA LEU A 50 8.95 -14.05 -12.06
C LEU A 50 8.83 -15.37 -11.28
N ALA A 51 9.01 -15.34 -9.95
CA ALA A 51 8.90 -16.52 -9.07
C ALA A 51 7.48 -16.78 -8.54
N VAL A 52 6.46 -16.10 -9.07
CA VAL A 52 5.06 -16.22 -8.62
C VAL A 52 4.49 -17.59 -8.98
N SER A 53 4.08 -18.35 -7.96
CA SER A 53 3.43 -19.65 -8.14
C SER A 53 1.93 -19.50 -8.47
N LYS A 54 1.32 -20.57 -9.03
CA LYS A 54 -0.13 -20.60 -9.26
C LYS A 54 -0.94 -20.46 -7.98
N LEU A 55 -0.42 -20.94 -6.85
CA LEU A 55 -1.04 -20.78 -5.54
C LEU A 55 -1.00 -19.31 -5.07
N ASP A 56 0.11 -18.61 -5.30
CA ASP A 56 0.22 -17.19 -4.98
C ASP A 56 -0.78 -16.37 -5.78
N LEU A 57 -0.93 -16.67 -7.06
CA LEU A 57 -1.93 -16.03 -7.92
C LEU A 57 -3.37 -16.24 -7.40
N LEU A 58 -3.68 -17.45 -6.95
CA LEU A 58 -4.99 -17.74 -6.36
C LEU A 58 -5.20 -16.97 -5.06
N MET A 59 -4.20 -16.90 -4.18
CA MET A 59 -4.27 -16.11 -2.95
C MET A 59 -4.50 -14.63 -3.23
N ILE A 60 -3.84 -14.08 -4.26
CA ILE A 60 -4.04 -12.68 -4.68
C ILE A 60 -5.48 -12.47 -5.11
N TRP A 61 -6.02 -13.32 -6.01
CA TRP A 61 -7.39 -13.18 -6.51
C TRP A 61 -8.43 -13.30 -5.41
N VAL A 62 -8.24 -14.25 -4.48
CA VAL A 62 -9.13 -14.40 -3.32
C VAL A 62 -9.03 -13.18 -2.42
N GLY A 63 -7.82 -12.72 -2.09
CA GLY A 63 -7.59 -11.55 -1.27
C GLY A 63 -8.22 -10.28 -1.86
N VAL A 64 -7.98 -10.03 -3.15
CA VAL A 64 -8.59 -8.90 -3.87
C VAL A 64 -10.10 -9.00 -3.88
N GLY A 65 -10.67 -10.19 -4.16
CA GLY A 65 -12.11 -10.41 -4.18
C GLY A 65 -12.76 -10.14 -2.82
N VAL A 66 -12.16 -10.62 -1.74
CA VAL A 66 -12.67 -10.41 -0.38
C VAL A 66 -12.63 -8.91 -0.01
N ILE A 67 -11.50 -8.24 -0.25
CA ILE A 67 -11.36 -6.82 0.10
C ILE A 67 -12.26 -5.95 -0.76
N PHE A 68 -12.35 -6.21 -2.05
CA PHE A 68 -13.22 -5.48 -2.96
C PHE A 68 -14.70 -5.62 -2.58
N SER A 69 -15.14 -6.84 -2.24
CA SER A 69 -16.50 -7.10 -1.74
C SER A 69 -16.77 -6.35 -0.44
N LEU A 70 -15.81 -6.33 0.49
CA LEU A 70 -15.93 -5.64 1.76
C LEU A 70 -16.00 -4.13 1.56
N ILE A 71 -15.17 -3.55 0.70
CA ILE A 71 -15.18 -2.12 0.39
C ILE A 71 -16.52 -1.72 -0.24
N ILE A 72 -17.04 -2.48 -1.22
CA ILE A 72 -18.33 -2.19 -1.86
C ILE A 72 -19.47 -2.26 -0.84
N TRP A 73 -19.48 -3.30 -0.01
CA TRP A 73 -20.54 -3.49 0.99
C TRP A 73 -20.54 -2.39 2.05
N ARG A 74 -19.37 -1.91 2.47
CA ARG A 74 -19.20 -0.91 3.51
C ARG A 74 -18.76 0.46 2.98
N TRP A 75 -19.02 0.74 1.70
CA TRP A 75 -18.53 1.96 1.04
C TRP A 75 -18.88 3.23 1.80
N SER A 76 -20.17 3.41 2.15
CA SER A 76 -20.66 4.62 2.81
C SER A 76 -20.03 4.87 4.20
N PRO A 77 -20.02 3.90 5.14
CA PRO A 77 -19.38 4.11 6.43
C PRO A 77 -17.87 4.31 6.34
N LEU A 78 -17.18 3.58 5.46
CA LEU A 78 -15.73 3.74 5.27
C LEU A 78 -15.39 5.13 4.73
N LEU A 79 -16.16 5.61 3.76
CA LEU A 79 -15.98 6.95 3.19
C LEU A 79 -16.23 8.04 4.23
N LEU A 80 -17.30 7.95 5.02
CA LEU A 80 -17.63 8.93 6.05
C LEU A 80 -16.54 9.04 7.11
N VAL A 81 -15.99 7.92 7.54
CA VAL A 81 -14.91 7.91 8.55
C VAL A 81 -13.62 8.52 8.00
N THR A 82 -13.30 8.29 6.73
CA THR A 82 -12.10 8.88 6.12
C THR A 82 -12.23 10.38 5.91
N LEU A 83 -13.45 10.90 5.75
CA LEU A 83 -13.69 12.33 5.62
C LEU A 83 -13.73 13.04 6.99
N SER A 84 -14.47 12.49 7.95
CA SER A 84 -14.57 13.02 9.32
C SER A 84 -15.16 11.99 10.28
N GLU A 85 -14.50 11.75 11.39
CA GLU A 85 -14.98 10.85 12.45
C GLU A 85 -16.29 11.38 13.07
N ASP A 86 -16.44 12.71 13.18
CA ASP A 86 -17.63 13.34 13.72
C ASP A 86 -18.84 13.13 12.81
N LEU A 87 -18.68 13.23 11.49
CA LEU A 87 -19.74 12.95 10.52
C LEU A 87 -20.16 11.49 10.56
N ALA A 88 -19.22 10.57 10.70
CA ALA A 88 -19.53 9.14 10.84
C ALA A 88 -20.33 8.86 12.11
N SER A 89 -19.93 9.46 13.22
CA SER A 89 -20.63 9.33 14.52
C SER A 89 -22.05 9.91 14.45
N ALA A 90 -22.24 11.07 13.82
CA ALA A 90 -23.54 11.72 13.63
C ALA A 90 -24.48 10.87 12.78
N ASN A 91 -23.96 10.07 11.85
CA ASN A 91 -24.73 9.11 11.04
C ASN A 91 -24.90 7.73 11.70
N GLY A 92 -24.53 7.58 12.99
CA GLY A 92 -24.72 6.36 13.75
C GLY A 92 -23.70 5.26 13.50
N PHE A 93 -22.61 5.55 12.76
CA PHE A 93 -21.51 4.62 12.57
C PHE A 93 -20.47 4.75 13.69
N ASN A 94 -19.78 3.68 14.02
CA ASN A 94 -18.73 3.69 15.02
C ASN A 94 -17.36 3.90 14.36
N PRO A 95 -16.73 5.09 14.49
CA PRO A 95 -15.48 5.41 13.78
C PRO A 95 -14.36 4.42 14.08
N LYS A 96 -14.25 3.97 15.35
CA LYS A 96 -13.21 3.01 15.76
C LYS A 96 -13.31 1.67 15.04
N LYS A 97 -14.53 1.18 14.82
CA LYS A 97 -14.76 -0.09 14.11
C LYS A 97 -14.42 0.07 12.62
N GLU A 98 -14.84 1.16 12.00
CA GLU A 98 -14.60 1.40 10.59
C GLU A 98 -13.09 1.63 10.31
N ASN A 99 -12.40 2.41 11.14
CA ASN A 99 -10.95 2.58 11.05
C ASN A 99 -10.20 1.26 11.23
N PHE A 100 -10.68 0.39 12.12
CA PHE A 100 -10.10 -0.96 12.29
C PHE A 100 -10.28 -1.82 11.03
N ILE A 101 -11.45 -1.75 10.39
CA ILE A 101 -11.71 -2.46 9.12
C ILE A 101 -10.78 -1.95 8.02
N ILE A 102 -10.60 -0.63 7.88
CA ILE A 102 -9.68 -0.02 6.91
C ILE A 102 -8.26 -0.52 7.17
N THR A 103 -7.80 -0.47 8.41
CA THR A 103 -6.44 -0.87 8.80
C THR A 103 -6.18 -2.35 8.50
N ILE A 104 -7.12 -3.23 8.84
CA ILE A 104 -7.00 -4.68 8.53
C ILE A 104 -7.01 -4.90 7.01
N SER A 105 -7.91 -4.25 6.28
CA SER A 105 -7.97 -4.37 4.82
C SER A 105 -6.65 -3.96 4.19
N LEU A 106 -6.08 -2.84 4.61
CA LEU A 106 -4.79 -2.37 4.15
C LEU A 106 -3.66 -3.34 4.51
N ALA A 107 -3.65 -3.86 5.73
CA ALA A 107 -2.65 -4.83 6.18
C ALA A 107 -2.68 -6.12 5.35
N ILE A 108 -3.86 -6.61 4.97
CA ILE A 108 -4.01 -7.79 4.11
C ILE A 108 -3.48 -7.51 2.71
N VAL A 109 -3.83 -6.35 2.11
CA VAL A 109 -3.33 -5.94 0.78
C VAL A 109 -1.80 -5.90 0.79
N VAL A 110 -1.23 -5.24 1.79
CA VAL A 110 0.23 -5.11 1.92
C VAL A 110 0.89 -6.48 2.13
N ALA A 111 0.36 -7.31 3.02
CA ALA A 111 0.92 -8.62 3.32
C ALA A 111 0.93 -9.56 2.09
N VAL A 112 -0.16 -9.57 1.31
CA VAL A 112 -0.24 -10.35 0.07
C VAL A 112 0.67 -9.74 -1.00
N GLY A 113 0.72 -8.41 -1.10
CA GLY A 113 1.52 -7.69 -2.10
C GLY A 113 3.02 -7.85 -1.89
N ILE A 114 3.50 -7.76 -0.65
CA ILE A 114 4.93 -7.88 -0.33
C ILE A 114 5.53 -9.18 -0.88
N LYS A 115 4.80 -10.28 -0.75
CA LYS A 115 5.29 -11.61 -1.19
C LYS A 115 5.57 -11.67 -2.70
N VAL A 116 4.83 -10.90 -3.49
CA VAL A 116 4.88 -10.96 -4.96
C VAL A 116 5.69 -9.83 -5.56
N VAL A 117 5.49 -8.65 -5.06
CA VAL A 117 5.95 -7.40 -5.69
C VAL A 117 7.11 -6.77 -4.91
N GLY A 118 7.32 -7.20 -3.68
CA GLY A 118 8.30 -6.64 -2.77
C GLY A 118 7.82 -5.39 -2.04
N VAL A 119 8.53 -5.05 -0.96
CA VAL A 119 8.13 -3.97 -0.04
C VAL A 119 8.14 -2.60 -0.72
N LEU A 120 9.18 -2.31 -1.50
CA LEU A 120 9.35 -0.99 -2.13
C LEU A 120 8.26 -0.71 -3.15
N LEU A 121 7.95 -1.69 -4.00
CA LEU A 121 6.97 -1.49 -5.06
C LEU A 121 5.54 -1.42 -4.53
N ILE A 122 5.17 -2.21 -3.50
CA ILE A 122 3.81 -2.14 -2.93
C ILE A 122 3.55 -0.79 -2.28
N ILE A 123 4.54 -0.21 -1.56
CA ILE A 123 4.40 1.12 -0.97
C ILE A 123 4.24 2.18 -2.06
N ALA A 124 5.06 2.10 -3.11
CA ALA A 124 4.99 3.04 -4.23
C ALA A 124 3.63 2.96 -4.95
N LEU A 125 3.14 1.75 -5.26
CA LEU A 125 1.85 1.54 -5.91
C LEU A 125 0.64 1.94 -5.06
N LEU A 126 0.76 1.96 -3.74
CA LEU A 126 -0.30 2.46 -2.86
C LEU A 126 -0.34 4.00 -2.82
N ILE A 127 0.83 4.65 -2.82
CA ILE A 127 0.93 6.09 -2.58
C ILE A 127 0.89 6.88 -3.88
N ILE A 128 1.70 6.52 -4.88
CA ILE A 128 1.90 7.34 -6.08
C ILE A 128 0.63 7.48 -6.93
N PRO A 129 -0.10 6.41 -7.29
CA PRO A 129 -1.32 6.53 -8.07
C PRO A 129 -2.41 7.32 -7.34
N ALA A 130 -2.55 7.13 -6.02
CA ALA A 130 -3.52 7.86 -5.22
C ALA A 130 -3.18 9.35 -5.12
N ALA A 131 -1.91 9.69 -4.91
CA ALA A 131 -1.44 11.06 -4.88
C ALA A 131 -1.63 11.76 -6.25
N SER A 132 -1.30 11.08 -7.34
CA SER A 132 -1.47 11.60 -8.72
C SER A 132 -2.95 11.82 -9.07
N ALA A 133 -3.82 10.88 -8.71
CA ALA A 133 -5.25 10.99 -8.96
C ALA A 133 -5.88 12.17 -8.21
N ARG A 134 -5.39 12.52 -7.03
CA ARG A 134 -5.91 13.61 -6.22
C ARG A 134 -5.81 14.98 -6.91
N PHE A 135 -4.83 15.20 -7.78
CA PHE A 135 -4.70 16.45 -8.52
C PHE A 135 -5.72 16.62 -9.64
N ILE A 136 -6.31 15.51 -10.10
CA ILE A 136 -7.18 15.49 -11.30
C ILE A 136 -8.64 15.32 -10.91
N THR A 137 -8.92 14.82 -9.69
CA THR A 137 -10.26 14.41 -9.28
C THR A 137 -10.78 15.25 -8.11
N LEU A 138 -12.11 15.46 -8.10
CA LEU A 138 -12.80 16.26 -7.09
C LEU A 138 -13.61 15.39 -6.11
N THR A 139 -13.90 14.14 -6.46
CA THR A 139 -14.67 13.21 -5.63
C THR A 139 -13.85 11.98 -5.24
N PRO A 140 -14.06 11.40 -4.05
CA PRO A 140 -13.32 10.20 -3.61
C PRO A 140 -13.52 8.99 -4.56
N GLU A 141 -14.72 8.84 -5.13
CA GLU A 141 -15.03 7.76 -6.07
C GLU A 141 -14.22 7.88 -7.36
N SER A 142 -14.18 9.09 -7.94
CA SER A 142 -13.39 9.34 -9.14
C SER A 142 -11.89 9.22 -8.86
N MET A 143 -11.44 9.60 -7.67
CA MET A 143 -10.07 9.43 -7.23
C MET A 143 -9.66 7.95 -7.19
N GLY A 144 -10.49 7.09 -6.59
CA GLY A 144 -10.24 5.65 -6.54
C GLY A 144 -10.17 5.02 -7.93
N PHE A 145 -11.09 5.41 -8.83
CA PHE A 145 -11.11 4.91 -10.21
C PHE A 145 -9.89 5.36 -11.01
N VAL A 146 -9.55 6.65 -10.97
CA VAL A 146 -8.37 7.20 -11.68
C VAL A 146 -7.08 6.64 -11.12
N ALA A 147 -6.93 6.51 -9.79
CA ALA A 147 -5.78 5.89 -9.16
C ALA A 147 -5.59 4.43 -9.62
N SER A 148 -6.68 3.67 -9.74
CA SER A 148 -6.64 2.29 -10.23
C SER A 148 -6.16 2.22 -11.69
N ILE A 149 -6.63 3.12 -12.55
CA ILE A 149 -6.17 3.21 -13.95
C ILE A 149 -4.68 3.55 -14.01
N ILE A 150 -4.23 4.55 -13.26
CA ILE A 150 -2.81 4.94 -13.21
C ILE A 150 -1.96 3.75 -12.75
N GLY A 151 -2.34 3.06 -11.66
CA GLY A 151 -1.62 1.90 -11.16
C GLY A 151 -1.53 0.75 -12.17
N ILE A 152 -2.61 0.45 -12.90
CA ILE A 152 -2.62 -0.57 -13.95
C ILE A 152 -1.70 -0.17 -15.10
N LEU A 153 -1.80 1.06 -15.59
CA LEU A 153 -0.98 1.56 -16.69
C LEU A 153 0.51 1.58 -16.31
N SER A 154 0.86 2.09 -15.13
CA SER A 154 2.24 2.05 -14.62
C SER A 154 2.78 0.64 -14.54
N SER A 155 1.99 -0.32 -14.07
CA SER A 155 2.40 -1.72 -13.98
C SER A 155 2.67 -2.32 -15.37
N ILE A 156 1.78 -2.10 -16.33
CA ILE A 156 1.93 -2.62 -17.70
C ILE A 156 3.13 -1.98 -18.39
N LEU A 157 3.22 -0.65 -18.38
CA LEU A 157 4.29 0.08 -19.06
C LEU A 157 5.64 -0.16 -18.40
N GLY A 158 5.67 -0.22 -17.05
CA GLY A 158 6.88 -0.51 -16.30
C GLY A 158 7.42 -1.92 -16.55
N LEU A 159 6.53 -2.93 -16.64
CA LEU A 159 6.92 -4.29 -17.03
C LEU A 159 7.48 -4.33 -18.45
N TYR A 160 6.82 -3.63 -19.38
CA TYR A 160 7.28 -3.54 -20.77
C TYR A 160 8.63 -2.85 -20.89
N ALA A 161 8.82 -1.74 -20.15
CA ALA A 161 10.11 -1.05 -20.07
C ALA A 161 11.21 -1.93 -19.46
N ALA A 162 10.91 -2.64 -18.37
CA ALA A 162 11.83 -3.57 -17.75
C ALA A 162 12.29 -4.67 -18.71
N TYR A 163 11.37 -5.21 -19.51
CA TYR A 163 11.70 -6.21 -20.53
C TYR A 163 12.59 -5.67 -21.65
N PHE A 164 12.35 -4.44 -22.11
CA PHE A 164 13.14 -3.83 -23.21
C PHE A 164 14.53 -3.37 -22.79
N PHE A 165 14.65 -2.86 -21.56
CA PHE A 165 15.89 -2.24 -21.06
C PHE A 165 16.68 -3.15 -20.11
N ASP A 166 16.25 -4.41 -19.92
CA ASP A 166 16.88 -5.36 -18.98
C ASP A 166 17.07 -4.77 -17.57
N THR A 167 16.06 -3.99 -17.10
CA THR A 167 16.10 -3.31 -15.82
C THR A 167 15.26 -4.04 -14.77
N PRO A 168 15.56 -3.87 -13.46
CA PRO A 168 14.75 -4.46 -12.39
C PRO A 168 13.30 -4.01 -12.49
N THR A 169 12.37 -4.95 -12.47
CA THR A 169 10.92 -4.71 -12.71
C THR A 169 10.31 -3.74 -11.71
N GLY A 170 10.63 -3.87 -10.41
CA GLY A 170 10.11 -3.00 -9.36
C GLY A 170 10.40 -1.52 -9.58
N PRO A 171 11.67 -1.10 -9.64
CA PRO A 171 12.04 0.28 -9.93
C PRO A 171 11.50 0.81 -11.25
N SER A 172 11.44 -0.02 -12.30
CA SER A 172 10.89 0.38 -13.61
C SER A 172 9.41 0.76 -13.55
N ILE A 173 8.61 0.00 -12.79
CA ILE A 173 7.18 0.31 -12.58
C ILE A 173 6.99 1.63 -11.81
N VAL A 174 7.88 1.92 -10.86
CA VAL A 174 7.81 3.14 -10.07
C VAL A 174 8.21 4.38 -10.87
N CYS A 175 9.13 4.23 -11.82
CA CYS A 175 9.62 5.33 -12.66
C CYS A 175 8.63 5.78 -13.76
N VAL A 176 7.71 4.91 -14.16
CA VAL A 176 6.68 5.17 -15.18
C VAL A 176 5.41 5.76 -14.59
#